data_751535156146a01b22219eaba85ea628
#
_entry.id   751535156146a01b22219eaba85ea628
#
_cell.length_a   1.000
_cell.length_b   1.000
_cell.length_c   1.000
_cell.angle_alpha   90.00
_cell.angle_beta   90.00
_cell.angle_gamma   90.00
#
_symmetry.space_group_name_H-M   'P 1'
#
loop_
_entity.id
_entity.type
_entity.pdbx_description
1 polymer ?
#
loop_
_entity_poly.entity_id
_entity_poly.type
_entity_poly.pdbx_seq_one_letter_code
_entity_poly.pdbx_strand_id
1 'polypeptide(L)'
;VTGISTGLADLDRLTSGWQRGDLNVIAARPAVGKTAFALHLARAAATAGHHVAVYSLEMQGERLGDRWLIAASPDVNARHLRSGQLTDDEVAQVRTAASELRVLPIHVDDHPVTSMDRVRSSARMLQSKGKCDLIILDYLQLCDMKSDQKNRNREQEVAQTTRKAKLMAKELNVPV
;
A
#
# COMPACT_ATOMS: atom_id res chain seq x y z
N VAL A 1 4.35 -18.04 -11.62
CA VAL A 1 4.72 -16.75 -11.03
C VAL A 1 5.95 -16.98 -10.18
N THR A 2 7.06 -16.28 -10.47
CA THR A 2 8.32 -16.40 -9.72
C THR A 2 8.39 -15.39 -8.57
N GLY A 3 7.65 -14.29 -8.70
CA GLY A 3 7.50 -13.24 -7.69
C GLY A 3 6.24 -13.39 -6.86
N ILE A 4 5.91 -12.35 -6.07
CA ILE A 4 4.65 -12.26 -5.33
C ILE A 4 3.53 -11.97 -6.32
N SER A 5 2.45 -12.77 -6.29
CA SER A 5 1.30 -12.57 -7.18
C SER A 5 0.66 -11.18 -6.96
N THR A 6 0.25 -10.57 -8.05
CA THR A 6 -0.51 -9.31 -8.04
C THR A 6 -1.99 -9.52 -7.69
N GLY A 7 -2.47 -10.76 -7.73
CA GLY A 7 -3.88 -11.11 -7.63
C GLY A 7 -4.66 -10.92 -8.95
N LEU A 8 -3.98 -10.53 -10.03
CA LEU A 8 -4.55 -10.33 -11.36
C LEU A 8 -3.83 -11.24 -12.36
N ALA A 9 -4.53 -12.25 -12.84
CA ALA A 9 -3.93 -13.31 -13.68
C ALA A 9 -3.24 -12.76 -14.94
N ASP A 10 -3.81 -11.76 -15.59
CA ASP A 10 -3.22 -11.17 -16.80
C ASP A 10 -1.97 -10.37 -16.49
N LEU A 11 -1.95 -9.62 -15.37
CA LEU A 11 -0.78 -8.90 -14.92
C LEU A 11 0.33 -9.86 -14.49
N ASP A 12 0.00 -10.91 -13.77
CA ASP A 12 0.95 -11.96 -13.38
C ASP A 12 1.55 -12.70 -14.59
N ARG A 13 0.78 -12.89 -15.66
CA ARG A 13 1.29 -13.44 -16.92
C ARG A 13 2.34 -12.55 -17.57
N LEU A 14 2.15 -11.23 -17.50
CA LEU A 14 3.06 -10.24 -18.10
C LEU A 14 4.31 -10.00 -17.26
N THR A 15 4.17 -9.95 -15.93
CA THR A 15 5.25 -9.53 -15.01
C THR A 15 5.90 -10.71 -14.27
N SER A 16 5.29 -11.87 -14.26
CA SER A 16 5.61 -13.01 -13.39
C SER A 16 5.49 -12.67 -11.90
N GLY A 17 4.67 -11.67 -11.55
CA GLY A 17 4.48 -11.14 -10.20
C GLY A 17 5.55 -10.10 -9.81
N TRP A 18 5.45 -9.60 -8.57
CA TRP A 18 6.39 -8.63 -8.03
C TRP A 18 7.72 -9.30 -7.68
N GLN A 19 8.80 -8.91 -8.39
CA GLN A 19 10.11 -9.53 -8.21
C GLN A 19 10.88 -8.87 -7.06
N ARG A 20 11.62 -9.66 -6.29
CA ARG A 20 12.46 -9.16 -5.19
C ARG A 20 13.52 -8.18 -5.71
N GLY A 21 13.69 -7.08 -4.98
CA GLY A 21 14.64 -6.02 -5.34
C GLY A 21 14.17 -5.10 -6.46
N ASP A 22 12.95 -5.26 -6.97
CA ASP A 22 12.41 -4.39 -8.00
C ASP A 22 11.57 -3.26 -7.43
N LEU A 23 11.63 -2.13 -8.14
CA LEU A 23 10.73 -1.01 -7.97
C LEU A 23 9.71 -1.02 -9.11
N ASN A 24 8.45 -1.12 -8.76
CA ASN A 24 7.31 -1.07 -9.67
C ASN A 24 6.59 0.26 -9.48
N VAL A 25 6.44 1.03 -10.53
CA VAL A 25 5.80 2.34 -10.47
C VAL A 25 4.43 2.28 -11.13
N ILE A 26 3.39 2.59 -10.36
CA ILE A 26 2.01 2.68 -10.84
C ILE A 26 1.66 4.16 -10.98
N ALA A 27 1.48 4.61 -12.20
CA ALA A 27 1.08 5.97 -12.52
C ALA A 27 -0.39 6.01 -12.96
N ALA A 28 -1.14 6.97 -12.43
CA ALA A 28 -2.52 7.24 -12.82
C ALA A 28 -2.85 8.71 -12.63
N ARG A 29 -3.79 9.21 -13.43
CA ARG A 29 -4.38 10.54 -13.20
C ARG A 29 -5.14 10.56 -11.87
N PRO A 30 -5.32 11.73 -11.24
CA PRO A 30 -6.17 11.85 -10.05
C PRO A 30 -7.55 11.22 -10.29
N ALA A 31 -8.11 10.61 -9.25
CA ALA A 31 -9.44 9.98 -9.22
C ALA A 31 -9.63 8.72 -10.11
N VAL A 32 -8.60 8.19 -10.78
CA VAL A 32 -8.70 6.96 -11.59
C VAL A 32 -8.71 5.69 -10.73
N GLY A 33 -8.35 5.79 -9.44
CA GLY A 33 -8.38 4.66 -8.52
C GLY A 33 -7.01 4.07 -8.13
N LYS A 34 -5.92 4.84 -8.26
CA LYS A 34 -4.56 4.42 -7.90
C LYS A 34 -4.49 3.77 -6.51
N THR A 35 -5.00 4.46 -5.48
CA THR A 35 -5.02 3.94 -4.10
C THR A 35 -5.87 2.67 -3.96
N ALA A 36 -7.04 2.60 -4.63
CA ALA A 36 -7.88 1.41 -4.61
C ALA A 36 -7.15 0.20 -5.22
N PHE A 37 -6.42 0.42 -6.30
CA PHE A 37 -5.60 -0.60 -6.93
C PHE A 37 -4.44 -1.03 -6.01
N ALA A 38 -3.72 -0.09 -5.39
CA ALA A 38 -2.67 -0.39 -4.42
C ALA A 38 -3.18 -1.23 -3.23
N LEU A 39 -4.37 -0.90 -2.72
CA LEU A 39 -5.03 -1.65 -1.64
C LEU A 39 -5.44 -3.06 -2.07
N HIS A 40 -5.89 -3.22 -3.33
CA HIS A 40 -6.16 -4.53 -3.91
C HIS A 40 -4.89 -5.40 -3.94
N LEU A 41 -3.78 -4.84 -4.43
CA LEU A 41 -2.49 -5.53 -4.48
C LEU A 41 -2.00 -5.94 -3.09
N ALA A 42 -2.13 -5.02 -2.09
CA ALA A 42 -1.78 -5.31 -0.70
C ALA A 42 -2.58 -6.49 -0.16
N ARG A 43 -3.90 -6.49 -0.37
CA ARG A 43 -4.79 -7.56 0.08
C ARG A 43 -4.47 -8.88 -0.62
N ALA A 44 -4.26 -8.88 -1.93
CA ALA A 44 -3.94 -10.08 -2.69
C ALA A 44 -2.66 -10.74 -2.18
N ALA A 45 -1.59 -9.97 -1.99
CA ALA A 45 -0.32 -10.47 -1.45
C ALA A 45 -0.48 -10.99 -0.01
N ALA A 46 -1.21 -10.26 0.85
CA ALA A 46 -1.45 -10.66 2.23
C ALA A 46 -2.30 -11.92 2.36
N THR A 47 -3.32 -12.08 1.50
CA THR A 47 -4.15 -13.29 1.43
C THR A 47 -3.32 -14.51 0.98
N ALA A 48 -2.29 -14.30 0.16
CA ALA A 48 -1.32 -15.33 -0.20
C ALA A 48 -0.27 -15.62 0.91
N GLY A 49 -0.38 -14.98 2.08
CA GLY A 49 0.49 -15.20 3.23
C GLY A 49 1.74 -14.34 3.26
N HIS A 50 1.87 -13.35 2.36
CA HIS A 50 3.01 -12.42 2.37
C HIS A 50 2.77 -11.25 3.30
N HIS A 51 3.79 -10.86 4.05
CA HIS A 51 3.76 -9.67 4.90
C HIS A 51 3.91 -8.39 4.07
N VAL A 52 2.92 -7.50 4.15
CA VAL A 52 2.86 -6.27 3.35
C VAL A 52 3.02 -5.06 4.26
N ALA A 53 3.98 -4.19 3.95
CA ALA A 53 4.13 -2.88 4.59
C ALA A 53 3.55 -1.80 3.66
N VAL A 54 2.52 -1.11 4.13
CA VAL A 54 1.85 -0.02 3.40
C VAL A 54 2.19 1.30 4.09
N TYR A 55 2.89 2.17 3.39
CA TYR A 55 3.18 3.54 3.82
C TYR A 55 2.22 4.49 3.10
N SER A 56 1.23 4.98 3.84
CA SER A 56 0.21 5.89 3.32
C SER A 56 0.54 7.31 3.73
N LEU A 57 0.97 8.12 2.76
CA LEU A 57 1.39 9.51 2.99
C LEU A 57 0.26 10.51 2.73
N GLU A 58 -0.78 10.08 2.04
CA GLU A 58 -1.93 10.92 1.69
C GLU A 58 -3.14 10.67 2.59
N MET A 59 -3.35 9.41 2.99
CA MET A 59 -4.56 9.00 3.70
C MET A 59 -4.24 8.41 5.06
N GLN A 60 -5.09 8.71 6.04
CA GLN A 60 -5.08 8.07 7.35
C GLN A 60 -5.42 6.58 7.24
N GLY A 61 -4.83 5.76 8.10
CA GLY A 61 -5.00 4.32 8.11
C GLY A 61 -6.46 3.88 8.28
N GLU A 62 -7.24 4.61 9.08
CA GLU A 62 -8.67 4.36 9.25
C GLU A 62 -9.42 4.41 7.92
N ARG A 63 -9.12 5.39 7.07
CA ARG A 63 -9.74 5.51 5.74
C ARG A 63 -9.32 4.41 4.77
N LEU A 64 -8.12 3.87 4.93
CA LEU A 64 -7.69 2.69 4.18
C LEU A 64 -8.45 1.46 4.66
N GLY A 65 -8.64 1.32 5.99
CA GLY A 65 -9.45 0.28 6.61
C GLY A 65 -10.89 0.30 6.07
N ASP A 66 -11.54 1.45 6.03
CA ASP A 66 -12.90 1.62 5.47
C ASP A 66 -12.96 1.15 4.01
N ARG A 67 -11.96 1.48 3.20
CA ARG A 67 -11.90 1.05 1.80
C ARG A 67 -11.76 -0.46 1.66
N TRP A 68 -10.93 -1.09 2.50
CA TRP A 68 -10.81 -2.55 2.52
C TRP A 68 -12.10 -3.22 2.99
N LEU A 69 -12.78 -2.67 4.01
CA LEU A 69 -14.08 -3.17 4.48
C LEU A 69 -15.13 -3.11 3.39
N ILE A 70 -15.26 -1.97 2.71
CA ILE A 70 -16.19 -1.80 1.58
C ILE A 70 -15.86 -2.78 0.45
N ALA A 71 -14.59 -2.93 0.10
CA ALA A 71 -14.16 -3.86 -0.96
C ALA A 71 -14.37 -5.33 -0.59
N ALA A 72 -14.41 -5.66 0.71
CA ALA A 72 -14.67 -7.00 1.22
C ALA A 72 -16.16 -7.27 1.49
N SER A 73 -17.01 -6.24 1.42
CA SER A 73 -18.45 -6.30 1.69
C SER A 73 -19.22 -5.70 0.50
N PRO A 74 -19.31 -6.41 -0.64
CA PRO A 74 -19.86 -5.85 -1.89
C PRO A 74 -21.31 -5.40 -1.81
N ASP A 75 -22.10 -5.99 -0.91
CA ASP A 75 -23.52 -5.66 -0.73
C ASP A 75 -23.76 -4.53 0.28
N VAL A 76 -22.69 -4.04 0.93
CA VAL A 76 -22.77 -2.95 1.91
C VAL A 76 -22.68 -1.61 1.21
N ASN A 77 -23.65 -0.73 1.50
CA ASN A 77 -23.61 0.63 0.97
C ASN A 77 -22.52 1.44 1.68
N ALA A 78 -21.57 1.95 0.90
CA ALA A 78 -20.46 2.75 1.39
C ALA A 78 -20.89 4.02 2.15
N ARG A 79 -22.09 4.58 1.84
CA ARG A 79 -22.68 5.69 2.60
C ARG A 79 -23.12 5.25 3.98
N HIS A 80 -23.77 4.09 4.08
CA HIS A 80 -24.25 3.54 5.36
C HIS A 80 -23.07 3.28 6.30
N LEU A 81 -21.96 2.73 5.78
CA LEU A 81 -20.76 2.54 6.58
C LEU A 81 -20.21 3.86 7.13
N ARG A 82 -20.12 4.91 6.27
CA ARG A 82 -19.59 6.22 6.67
C ARG A 82 -20.49 7.00 7.61
N SER A 83 -21.81 6.85 7.48
CA SER A 83 -22.79 7.55 8.33
C SER A 83 -23.14 6.79 9.61
N GLY A 84 -22.66 5.54 9.74
CA GLY A 84 -23.03 4.65 10.84
C GLY A 84 -24.48 4.14 10.77
N GLN A 85 -25.15 4.26 9.62
CA GLN A 85 -26.54 3.87 9.40
C GLN A 85 -26.62 2.51 8.70
N LEU A 86 -25.94 1.52 9.25
CA LEU A 86 -25.95 0.15 8.73
C LEU A 86 -27.22 -0.58 9.17
N THR A 87 -27.78 -1.38 8.27
CA THR A 87 -28.80 -2.37 8.61
C THR A 87 -28.16 -3.54 9.37
N ASP A 88 -28.97 -4.39 10.02
CA ASP A 88 -28.45 -5.55 10.75
C ASP A 88 -27.68 -6.51 9.84
N ASP A 89 -28.16 -6.71 8.60
CA ASP A 89 -27.47 -7.53 7.60
C ASP A 89 -26.14 -6.91 7.17
N GLU A 90 -26.09 -5.60 6.95
CA GLU A 90 -24.86 -4.89 6.63
C GLU A 90 -23.85 -4.96 7.79
N VAL A 91 -24.32 -4.85 9.04
CA VAL A 91 -23.49 -5.02 10.24
C VAL A 91 -22.87 -6.42 10.29
N ALA A 92 -23.64 -7.46 10.00
CA ALA A 92 -23.15 -8.83 9.97
C ALA A 92 -22.05 -9.02 8.90
N GLN A 93 -22.27 -8.49 7.69
CA GLN A 93 -21.30 -8.55 6.60
C GLN A 93 -20.00 -7.79 6.95
N VAL A 94 -20.12 -6.57 7.48
CA VAL A 94 -18.95 -5.76 7.90
C VAL A 94 -18.16 -6.46 8.99
N ARG A 95 -18.81 -7.10 9.95
CA ARG A 95 -18.14 -7.89 11.01
C ARG A 95 -17.35 -9.06 10.44
N THR A 96 -17.94 -9.78 9.50
CA THR A 96 -17.25 -10.89 8.82
C THR A 96 -16.02 -10.38 8.07
N ALA A 97 -16.18 -9.35 7.24
CA ALA A 97 -15.10 -8.72 6.51
C ALA A 97 -13.98 -8.19 7.44
N ALA A 98 -14.36 -7.55 8.56
CA ALA A 98 -13.39 -7.07 9.55
C ALA A 98 -12.61 -8.21 10.20
N SER A 99 -13.27 -9.33 10.50
CA SER A 99 -12.62 -10.52 11.06
C SER A 99 -11.61 -11.13 10.09
N GLU A 100 -11.93 -11.19 8.80
CA GLU A 100 -11.03 -11.66 7.74
C GLU A 100 -9.84 -10.71 7.54
N LEU A 101 -10.09 -9.40 7.50
CA LEU A 101 -9.03 -8.40 7.30
C LEU A 101 -8.07 -8.33 8.48
N ARG A 102 -8.57 -8.52 9.71
CA ARG A 102 -7.77 -8.44 10.94
C ARG A 102 -6.64 -9.46 11.01
N VAL A 103 -6.80 -10.61 10.38
CA VAL A 103 -5.78 -11.69 10.40
C VAL A 103 -4.76 -11.57 9.27
N LEU A 104 -4.98 -10.64 8.31
CA LEU A 104 -4.04 -10.42 7.22
C LEU A 104 -2.75 -9.77 7.73
N PRO A 105 -1.59 -10.23 7.27
CA PRO A 105 -0.29 -9.69 7.66
C PRO A 105 0.02 -8.36 6.94
N ILE A 106 -0.81 -7.34 7.18
CA ILE A 106 -0.64 -5.99 6.63
C ILE A 106 -0.25 -5.04 7.75
N HIS A 107 0.86 -4.35 7.58
CA HIS A 107 1.30 -3.26 8.43
C HIS A 107 1.06 -1.94 7.72
N VAL A 108 0.32 -1.02 8.36
CA VAL A 108 0.05 0.33 7.82
C VAL A 108 0.80 1.36 8.66
N ASP A 109 1.58 2.20 8.00
CA ASP A 109 2.21 3.40 8.57
C ASP A 109 1.63 4.63 7.84
N ASP A 110 0.87 5.44 8.55
CA ASP A 110 0.17 6.62 8.03
C ASP A 110 0.70 7.94 8.62
N HIS A 111 1.95 7.94 9.05
CA HIS A 111 2.57 9.15 9.60
C HIS A 111 2.61 10.27 8.56
N PRO A 112 2.07 11.46 8.88
CA PRO A 112 1.85 12.54 7.92
C PRO A 112 3.14 13.21 7.43
N VAL A 113 4.26 13.00 8.13
CA VAL A 113 5.58 13.55 7.78
C VAL A 113 6.55 12.40 7.68
N THR A 114 6.78 11.94 6.47
CA THR A 114 7.64 10.79 6.24
C THR A 114 8.69 11.11 5.19
N SER A 115 9.95 10.87 5.54
CA SER A 115 11.06 10.85 4.59
C SER A 115 11.31 9.42 4.11
N MET A 116 11.93 9.27 2.94
CA MET A 116 12.34 7.95 2.44
C MET A 116 13.31 7.24 3.41
N ASP A 117 14.11 7.98 4.15
CA ASP A 117 15.04 7.39 5.13
C ASP A 117 14.28 6.81 6.34
N ARG A 118 13.17 7.42 6.74
CA ARG A 118 12.28 6.86 7.77
C ARG A 118 11.57 5.62 7.27
N VAL A 119 11.00 5.64 6.06
CA VAL A 119 10.38 4.46 5.43
C VAL A 119 11.36 3.30 5.39
N ARG A 120 12.58 3.57 4.92
CA ARG A 120 13.65 2.57 4.85
C ARG A 120 13.99 1.98 6.21
N SER A 121 14.11 2.82 7.26
CA SER A 121 14.40 2.37 8.62
C SER A 121 13.28 1.51 9.19
N SER A 122 12.02 1.92 9.02
CA SER A 122 10.82 1.17 9.40
C SER A 122 10.73 -0.17 8.68
N ALA A 123 10.89 -0.17 7.35
CA ALA A 123 10.84 -1.37 6.53
C ALA A 123 11.96 -2.37 6.91
N ARG A 124 13.18 -1.89 7.19
CA ARG A 124 14.29 -2.72 7.67
C ARG A 124 13.97 -3.38 9.00
N MET A 125 13.36 -2.63 9.92
CA MET A 125 12.94 -3.18 11.22
C MET A 125 11.86 -4.27 11.04
N LEU A 126 10.89 -4.07 10.15
CA LEU A 126 9.88 -5.09 9.85
C LEU A 126 10.52 -6.32 9.19
N GLN A 127 11.41 -6.11 8.23
CA GLN A 127 12.10 -7.19 7.53
C GLN A 127 12.96 -8.04 8.48
N SER A 128 13.68 -7.41 9.41
CA SER A 128 14.49 -8.14 10.41
C SER A 128 13.65 -9.06 11.32
N LYS A 129 12.35 -8.78 11.41
CA LYS A 129 11.36 -9.60 12.13
C LYS A 129 10.63 -10.60 11.21
N GLY A 130 11.02 -10.72 9.95
CA GLY A 130 10.32 -11.54 8.96
C GLY A 130 8.93 -11.03 8.60
N LYS A 131 8.66 -9.73 8.75
CA LYS A 131 7.35 -9.10 8.57
C LYS A 131 7.31 -8.07 7.44
N CYS A 132 8.08 -8.29 6.37
CA CYS A 132 8.10 -7.40 5.21
C CYS A 132 8.54 -8.15 3.96
N ASP A 133 7.58 -8.59 3.15
CA ASP A 133 7.81 -9.25 1.87
C ASP A 133 7.50 -8.33 0.69
N LEU A 134 6.63 -7.33 0.88
CA LEU A 134 6.24 -6.34 -0.12
C LEU A 134 6.09 -4.97 0.55
N ILE A 135 6.58 -3.93 -0.11
CA ILE A 135 6.41 -2.53 0.35
C ILE A 135 5.54 -1.79 -0.66
N ILE A 136 4.52 -1.08 -0.18
CA ILE A 136 3.67 -0.19 -0.97
C ILE A 136 3.82 1.23 -0.43
N LEU A 137 4.10 2.20 -1.32
CA LEU A 137 4.21 3.62 -1.01
C LEU A 137 3.07 4.38 -1.72
N ASP A 138 2.13 4.92 -0.99
CA ASP A 138 1.06 5.74 -1.57
C ASP A 138 1.08 7.15 -0.99
N TYR A 139 1.64 8.12 -1.63
CA TYR A 139 2.34 8.08 -2.91
C TYR A 139 3.68 8.82 -2.81
N LEU A 140 4.58 8.48 -3.69
CA LEU A 140 5.99 8.85 -3.67
C LEU A 140 6.27 10.35 -3.62
N GLN A 141 5.42 11.18 -4.22
CA GLN A 141 5.60 12.63 -4.33
C GLN A 141 5.45 13.38 -3.00
N LEU A 142 4.92 12.76 -1.95
CA LEU A 142 4.80 13.36 -0.62
C LEU A 142 6.00 13.04 0.29
N CYS A 143 6.85 12.10 -0.12
CA CYS A 143 8.11 11.85 0.56
C CYS A 143 9.09 13.00 0.29
N ASP A 144 9.73 13.49 1.33
CA ASP A 144 10.80 14.51 1.26
C ASP A 144 10.39 15.92 0.80
N MET A 145 9.09 16.28 0.73
CA MET A 145 8.61 17.61 0.31
C MET A 145 8.94 18.78 1.29
N LYS A 146 9.71 18.55 2.34
CA LYS A 146 10.05 19.58 3.36
C LYS A 146 11.52 20.01 3.34
N SER A 147 12.17 20.06 2.19
CA SER A 147 13.43 20.80 2.11
C SER A 147 13.14 22.25 1.73
N ASP A 148 13.48 23.18 2.64
CA ASP A 148 13.34 24.64 2.51
C ASP A 148 14.13 25.28 1.36
N GLN A 149 14.44 24.55 0.31
CA GLN A 149 15.13 25.07 -0.85
C GLN A 149 14.15 25.42 -1.97
N LYS A 150 13.81 26.68 -2.02
CA LYS A 150 12.91 27.36 -2.98
C LYS A 150 13.20 27.15 -4.48
N ASN A 151 14.19 26.36 -4.86
CA ASN A 151 14.67 26.24 -6.26
C ASN A 151 14.91 24.80 -6.75
N ARG A 152 14.42 23.77 -6.07
CA ARG A 152 14.50 22.42 -6.65
C ARG A 152 13.34 22.18 -7.60
N ASN A 153 13.71 21.78 -8.82
CA ASN A 153 12.72 21.38 -9.83
C ASN A 153 12.01 20.11 -9.34
N ARG A 154 10.67 20.10 -9.31
CA ARG A 154 9.82 18.99 -8.84
C ARG A 154 10.20 17.65 -9.49
N GLU A 155 10.68 17.67 -10.73
CA GLU A 155 11.18 16.50 -11.44
C GLU A 155 12.43 15.89 -10.75
N GLN A 156 13.32 16.73 -10.25
CA GLN A 156 14.52 16.27 -9.56
C GLN A 156 14.19 15.62 -8.20
N GLU A 157 13.21 16.14 -7.50
CA GLU A 157 12.75 15.57 -6.23
C GLU A 157 12.13 14.18 -6.45
N VAL A 158 11.25 14.05 -7.45
CA VAL A 158 10.65 12.77 -7.81
C VAL A 158 11.72 11.76 -8.24
N ALA A 159 12.67 12.19 -9.07
CA ALA A 159 13.77 11.33 -9.52
C ALA A 159 14.65 10.85 -8.35
N GLN A 160 14.96 11.75 -7.39
CA GLN A 160 15.74 11.40 -6.21
C GLN A 160 14.99 10.41 -5.30
N THR A 161 13.70 10.65 -5.06
CA THR A 161 12.86 9.79 -4.22
C THR A 161 12.68 8.41 -4.86
N THR A 162 12.47 8.36 -6.18
CA THR A 162 12.41 7.11 -6.96
C THR A 162 13.72 6.33 -6.87
N ARG A 163 14.87 7.02 -6.96
CA ARG A 163 16.18 6.38 -6.80
C ARG A 163 16.36 5.80 -5.40
N LYS A 164 15.97 6.53 -4.35
CA LYS A 164 16.00 6.04 -2.96
C LYS A 164 15.09 4.80 -2.79
N ALA A 165 13.90 4.81 -3.37
CA ALA A 165 12.98 3.67 -3.34
C ALA A 165 13.58 2.43 -4.03
N LYS A 166 14.22 2.60 -5.20
CA LYS A 166 14.91 1.48 -5.89
C LYS A 166 16.10 0.95 -5.09
N LEU A 167 16.87 1.83 -4.45
CA LEU A 167 17.98 1.41 -3.58
C LEU A 167 17.47 0.62 -2.37
N MET A 168 16.37 1.06 -1.76
CA MET A 168 15.71 0.36 -0.65
C MET A 168 15.23 -1.03 -1.08
N ALA A 169 14.59 -1.14 -2.25
CA ALA A 169 14.14 -2.43 -2.79
C ALA A 169 15.31 -3.43 -2.94
N LYS A 170 16.43 -2.97 -3.49
CA LYS A 170 17.64 -3.79 -3.66
C LYS A 170 18.26 -4.17 -2.32
N GLU A 171 18.39 -3.20 -1.40
CA GLU A 171 19.01 -3.41 -0.09
C GLU A 171 18.23 -4.41 0.75
N LEU A 172 16.92 -4.26 0.80
CA LEU A 172 16.03 -5.13 1.58
C LEU A 172 15.69 -6.42 0.83
N ASN A 173 16.02 -6.51 -0.46
CA ASN A 173 15.65 -7.63 -1.33
C ASN A 173 14.13 -7.93 -1.30
N VAL A 174 13.33 -6.88 -1.33
CA VAL A 174 11.86 -6.94 -1.39
C VAL A 174 11.34 -6.10 -2.56
N PRO A 175 10.23 -6.47 -3.20
CA PRO A 175 9.56 -5.61 -4.18
C PRO A 175 8.99 -4.36 -3.50
N VAL A 176 9.09 -3.22 -4.20
CA VAL A 176 8.54 -1.93 -3.79
C VAL A 176 7.63 -1.40 -4.88
#